data_8a4abb19b9a9caea0033ebcb134cd374
#
_entry.id   8a4abb19b9a9caea0033ebcb134cd374
#
_cell.length_a   1.000
_cell.length_b   1.000
_cell.length_c   1.000
_cell.angle_alpha   90.00
_cell.angle_beta   90.00
_cell.angle_gamma   90.00
#
_symmetry.space_group_name_H-M   'P 1'
#
loop_
_entity.id
_entity.type
_entity.pdbx_description
1 polymer ?
#
loop_
_entity_poly.entity_id
_entity_poly.type
_entity_poly.pdbx_seq_one_letter_code
_entity_poly.pdbx_strand_id
1 'polypeptide(L)'
;MRLLFNLILLFSLLFGQERSQYKIQTAADEYDKYTSVGNLGLTITNYGILGNGWNRMEDGSIHPSCQYKQHTEIAREQIEHFSYCGLWVGGIVNGQRRVSTAIVDGVFDAGDEGFELFANSPITIQSSISSTTQDSMAKYYSPYAVSHQDMITDFKDYGDSPGDNLGIQGHSPLGLDIHMESYAWNYSYADAFVILKYTFTNASEDTIQDIYAGIWADASLANFNYTDIYTPGGGFSWSDNLDGFDESEDGAGFERAIGYQYDANGDDGWTESYLGLSALGSNVPYNYLNTNYFQWVWTNSNNSDYPAYSMPLTDEERYDKMSSSVPKGSGPDYTSEGYPGSENSWLFLVSAGPVGSHHNADTTSWTLGPGESCHIAFTVVCALWTPGIGGNSHAQRGNLHVNYDWAQKAYDGEDKNRNNQLDEGEDGNSNGVIDRYILPAPPPSPNMEVVVESGKVTIYWQDGAESFLDPISQEA
;
A
#
# COMPACT_ATOMS: atom_id res chain seq x y z
N MET A 1 25.25 28.03 6.79
CA MET A 1 24.13 27.14 7.01
C MET A 1 22.96 27.41 6.06
N ARG A 2 22.35 28.60 6.01
CA ARG A 2 21.26 28.92 5.06
C ARG A 2 21.60 28.75 3.55
N LEU A 3 22.82 28.97 3.14
CA LEU A 3 23.24 28.78 1.72
C LEU A 3 23.36 27.29 1.33
N LEU A 4 23.76 26.41 2.24
CA LEU A 4 23.86 24.99 2.00
C LEU A 4 22.45 24.35 1.87
N PHE A 5 21.51 24.80 2.70
CA PHE A 5 20.13 24.31 2.70
C PHE A 5 19.37 24.67 1.41
N ASN A 6 19.56 25.90 0.92
CA ASN A 6 18.98 26.31 -0.36
C ASN A 6 19.62 25.58 -1.56
N LEU A 7 20.87 25.11 -1.43
CA LEU A 7 21.53 24.34 -2.48
C LEU A 7 20.98 22.91 -2.53
N ILE A 8 20.66 22.31 -1.39
CA ILE A 8 20.07 20.98 -1.30
C ILE A 8 18.62 20.99 -1.84
N LEU A 9 17.84 22.02 -1.50
CA LEU A 9 16.47 22.17 -2.03
C LEU A 9 16.45 22.43 -3.57
N LEU A 10 17.41 23.21 -4.09
CA LEU A 10 17.57 23.40 -5.52
C LEU A 10 18.05 22.11 -6.20
N PHE A 11 18.85 21.32 -5.52
CA PHE A 11 19.30 20.02 -6.03
C PHE A 11 18.13 19.03 -6.08
N SER A 12 17.30 18.90 -5.07
CA SER A 12 16.14 18.00 -5.10
C SER A 12 15.13 18.36 -6.18
N LEU A 13 14.88 19.66 -6.42
CA LEU A 13 14.02 20.13 -7.51
C LEU A 13 14.62 19.91 -8.93
N LEU A 14 15.95 19.96 -9.05
CA LEU A 14 16.64 19.71 -10.32
C LEU A 14 16.70 18.21 -10.64
N PHE A 15 16.86 17.37 -9.64
CA PHE A 15 16.93 15.91 -9.85
C PHE A 15 15.55 15.29 -10.13
N GLY A 16 14.46 15.84 -9.61
CA GLY A 16 13.11 15.42 -10.00
C GLY A 16 12.84 15.58 -11.51
N GLN A 17 13.46 16.53 -12.17
CA GLN A 17 13.36 16.73 -13.63
C GLN A 17 14.32 15.81 -14.45
N GLU A 18 15.48 15.46 -13.92
CA GLU A 18 16.42 14.60 -14.66
C GLU A 18 16.01 13.12 -14.70
N ARG A 19 15.14 12.68 -13.80
CA ARG A 19 14.63 11.31 -13.76
C ARG A 19 13.81 10.87 -14.93
N SER A 20 13.07 11.78 -15.55
CA SER A 20 12.32 11.47 -16.76
C SER A 20 13.23 11.00 -17.92
N GLN A 21 14.55 11.20 -17.80
CA GLN A 21 15.52 10.82 -18.83
C GLN A 21 16.08 9.40 -18.68
N TYR A 22 15.94 8.77 -17.50
CA TYR A 22 16.43 7.41 -17.25
C TYR A 22 15.34 6.34 -17.31
N LYS A 23 14.16 6.68 -17.83
CA LYS A 23 13.08 5.72 -18.04
C LYS A 23 13.52 4.64 -19.01
N ILE A 24 13.52 3.42 -18.55
CA ILE A 24 13.64 2.24 -19.41
C ILE A 24 12.38 2.17 -20.25
N GLN A 25 12.53 2.43 -21.56
CA GLN A 25 11.43 2.59 -22.50
C GLN A 25 10.93 1.24 -23.03
N THR A 26 10.19 0.48 -22.25
CA THR A 26 9.52 -0.71 -22.80
C THR A 26 8.00 -0.67 -22.68
N ALA A 27 7.45 0.14 -21.79
CA ALA A 27 6.02 0.44 -21.70
C ALA A 27 5.83 1.90 -21.28
N ALA A 28 4.66 2.47 -21.58
CA ALA A 28 4.35 3.82 -21.16
C ALA A 28 4.40 3.92 -19.64
N ASP A 29 5.10 4.93 -19.15
CA ASP A 29 5.15 5.24 -17.75
C ASP A 29 3.85 5.92 -17.30
N GLU A 30 3.22 5.37 -16.27
CA GLU A 30 1.88 5.73 -15.85
C GLU A 30 1.85 6.45 -14.48
N TYR A 31 2.75 7.42 -14.26
CA TYR A 31 2.68 8.29 -13.08
C TYR A 31 1.40 9.13 -13.00
N ASP A 32 0.66 9.21 -14.08
CA ASP A 32 -0.58 9.96 -14.18
C ASP A 32 -1.81 9.17 -13.67
N LYS A 33 -1.64 7.92 -13.26
CA LYS A 33 -2.72 7.09 -12.76
C LYS A 33 -2.73 7.07 -11.22
N TYR A 34 -3.87 7.43 -10.67
CA TYR A 34 -4.09 7.38 -9.21
C TYR A 34 -5.51 6.93 -8.90
N THR A 35 -5.73 6.44 -7.68
CA THR A 35 -7.06 6.09 -7.21
C THR A 35 -7.86 7.37 -6.98
N SER A 36 -8.89 7.58 -7.79
CA SER A 36 -9.78 8.76 -7.72
C SER A 36 -11.11 8.46 -7.03
N VAL A 37 -11.28 7.22 -6.58
CA VAL A 37 -12.45 6.73 -5.85
C VAL A 37 -12.12 6.68 -4.36
N GLY A 38 -13.09 7.02 -3.51
CA GLY A 38 -12.87 7.09 -2.07
C GLY A 38 -12.06 8.30 -1.62
N ASN A 39 -11.68 8.34 -0.35
CA ASN A 39 -10.96 9.44 0.26
C ASN A 39 -9.44 9.35 0.12
N LEU A 40 -8.91 8.21 -0.32
CA LEU A 40 -7.47 8.01 -0.49
C LEU A 40 -7.07 8.06 -1.96
N GLY A 41 -6.38 9.12 -2.35
CA GLY A 41 -5.74 9.26 -3.65
C GLY A 41 -4.33 8.71 -3.61
N LEU A 42 -4.09 7.59 -4.28
CA LEU A 42 -2.82 6.89 -4.32
C LEU A 42 -2.35 6.78 -5.77
N THR A 43 -1.20 7.37 -6.10
CA THR A 43 -0.57 7.17 -7.40
C THR A 43 0.02 5.76 -7.48
N ILE A 44 -0.28 5.08 -8.59
CA ILE A 44 0.17 3.72 -8.90
C ILE A 44 0.94 3.76 -10.21
N THR A 45 2.09 3.11 -10.23
CA THR A 45 2.89 2.98 -11.45
C THR A 45 2.87 1.54 -11.98
N ASN A 46 3.28 1.36 -13.22
CA ASN A 46 3.39 0.05 -13.85
C ASN A 46 4.79 -0.59 -13.71
N TYR A 47 5.53 -0.22 -12.68
CA TYR A 47 6.85 -0.80 -12.34
C TYR A 47 7.09 -0.85 -10.83
N GLY A 48 6.01 -1.02 -10.06
CA GLY A 48 6.07 -1.34 -8.62
C GLY A 48 6.30 -0.16 -7.69
N ILE A 49 6.44 1.08 -8.19
CA ILE A 49 6.49 2.28 -7.36
C ILE A 49 5.07 2.76 -7.09
N LEU A 50 4.82 3.21 -5.88
CA LEU A 50 3.62 3.90 -5.41
C LEU A 50 3.99 5.33 -5.04
N GLY A 51 3.08 6.26 -5.30
CA GLY A 51 3.35 7.68 -5.13
C GLY A 51 4.07 8.30 -6.33
N ASN A 52 4.19 9.61 -6.33
CA ASN A 52 4.75 10.38 -7.45
C ASN A 52 5.79 11.42 -7.01
N GLY A 53 6.24 11.38 -5.75
CA GLY A 53 7.20 12.33 -5.19
C GLY A 53 6.70 13.77 -5.17
N TRP A 54 5.39 13.98 -5.13
CA TRP A 54 4.72 15.27 -5.20
C TRP A 54 5.09 16.09 -6.44
N ASN A 55 5.44 15.40 -7.51
CA ASN A 55 5.81 16.03 -8.77
C ASN A 55 4.58 16.56 -9.51
N ARG A 56 4.76 17.67 -10.18
CA ARG A 56 3.78 18.16 -11.15
C ARG A 56 3.81 17.30 -12.40
N MET A 57 2.64 16.98 -12.92
CA MET A 57 2.50 16.31 -14.20
C MET A 57 2.93 17.23 -15.35
N GLU A 58 3.13 16.68 -16.56
CA GLU A 58 3.54 17.43 -17.73
C GLU A 58 2.55 18.54 -18.11
N ASP A 59 1.27 18.36 -17.84
CA ASP A 59 0.22 19.35 -18.07
C ASP A 59 0.14 20.42 -16.96
N GLY A 60 1.01 20.32 -15.94
CA GLY A 60 1.08 21.23 -14.80
C GLY A 60 0.09 20.90 -13.67
N SER A 61 -0.71 19.84 -13.81
CA SER A 61 -1.57 19.36 -12.71
C SER A 61 -0.74 18.75 -11.57
N ILE A 62 -1.34 18.69 -10.39
CA ILE A 62 -0.78 18.00 -9.22
C ILE A 62 -1.71 16.83 -8.93
N HIS A 63 -1.19 15.61 -9.04
CA HIS A 63 -1.89 14.42 -8.65
C HIS A 63 -1.49 14.04 -7.21
N PRO A 64 -2.38 13.41 -6.44
CA PRO A 64 -2.04 12.92 -5.11
C PRO A 64 -0.93 11.88 -5.19
N SER A 65 0.07 11.98 -4.34
CA SER A 65 1.05 10.89 -4.13
C SER A 65 0.41 9.79 -3.28
N CYS A 66 0.05 10.13 -2.06
CA CYS A 66 -0.81 9.35 -1.17
C CYS A 66 -1.62 10.34 -0.32
N GLN A 67 -2.63 10.96 -0.89
CA GLN A 67 -3.39 12.02 -0.25
C GLN A 67 -4.67 11.47 0.38
N TYR A 68 -4.75 11.57 1.70
CA TYR A 68 -5.99 11.32 2.41
C TYR A 68 -6.92 12.55 2.35
N LYS A 69 -8.23 12.31 2.33
CA LYS A 69 -9.26 13.33 2.10
C LYS A 69 -9.08 14.07 0.76
N GLN A 70 -8.70 13.34 -0.30
CA GLN A 70 -8.41 13.93 -1.62
C GLN A 70 -9.55 14.79 -2.20
N HIS A 71 -10.79 14.57 -1.79
CA HIS A 71 -11.98 15.30 -2.29
C HIS A 71 -12.46 16.40 -1.34
N THR A 72 -11.78 16.62 -0.21
CA THR A 72 -12.18 17.69 0.71
C THR A 72 -11.79 19.06 0.17
N GLU A 73 -12.64 20.08 0.40
CA GLU A 73 -12.29 21.47 0.18
C GLU A 73 -11.67 22.12 1.45
N ILE A 74 -11.55 21.34 2.53
CA ILE A 74 -10.99 21.81 3.78
C ILE A 74 -9.47 21.63 3.72
N ALA A 75 -8.74 22.72 3.49
CA ALA A 75 -7.29 22.70 3.31
C ALA A 75 -6.52 22.00 4.43
N ARG A 76 -7.02 22.06 5.66
CA ARG A 76 -6.42 21.38 6.82
C ARG A 76 -6.50 19.84 6.77
N GLU A 77 -7.42 19.30 6.01
CA GLU A 77 -7.64 17.85 5.91
C GLU A 77 -6.94 17.22 4.71
N GLN A 78 -6.34 18.01 3.82
CA GLN A 78 -5.62 17.53 2.63
C GLN A 78 -4.19 17.12 3.01
N ILE A 79 -4.03 15.90 3.51
CA ILE A 79 -2.75 15.44 4.05
C ILE A 79 -2.15 14.41 3.09
N GLU A 80 -0.94 14.69 2.61
CA GLU A 80 -0.08 13.72 1.91
C GLU A 80 0.67 12.87 2.94
N HIS A 81 0.83 11.58 2.67
CA HIS A 81 1.36 10.62 3.63
C HIS A 81 2.70 10.03 3.23
N PHE A 82 3.04 10.04 1.95
CA PHE A 82 4.39 9.66 1.50
C PHE A 82 4.75 10.30 0.16
N SER A 83 6.04 10.44 -0.06
CA SER A 83 6.58 10.82 -1.35
C SER A 83 6.57 9.62 -2.30
N TYR A 84 7.13 8.53 -1.85
CA TYR A 84 7.20 7.26 -2.55
C TYR A 84 7.09 6.08 -1.61
N CYS A 85 6.49 5.02 -2.11
CA CYS A 85 6.61 3.67 -1.61
C CYS A 85 6.99 2.75 -2.76
N GLY A 86 7.37 1.51 -2.46
CA GLY A 86 7.68 0.57 -3.52
C GLY A 86 7.67 -0.88 -3.07
N LEU A 87 7.34 -1.74 -4.03
CA LEU A 87 7.41 -3.17 -3.85
C LEU A 87 8.86 -3.63 -3.72
N TRP A 88 9.13 -4.42 -2.69
CA TRP A 88 10.30 -5.27 -2.58
C TRP A 88 9.86 -6.72 -2.66
N VAL A 89 10.56 -7.55 -3.41
CA VAL A 89 10.34 -9.00 -3.47
C VAL A 89 11.66 -9.72 -3.37
N GLY A 90 11.77 -10.65 -2.42
CA GLY A 90 12.99 -11.41 -2.16
C GLY A 90 12.71 -12.90 -2.10
N GLY A 91 13.74 -13.71 -2.38
CA GLY A 91 13.67 -15.16 -2.33
C GLY A 91 15.05 -15.78 -2.40
N ILE A 92 15.12 -17.09 -2.23
CA ILE A 92 16.36 -17.85 -2.27
C ILE A 92 16.41 -18.69 -3.56
N VAL A 93 17.38 -18.40 -4.43
CA VAL A 93 17.60 -19.12 -5.68
C VAL A 93 18.97 -19.78 -5.65
N ASN A 94 19.03 -21.10 -5.75
CA ASN A 94 20.27 -21.88 -5.69
C ASN A 94 21.11 -21.56 -4.43
N GLY A 95 20.46 -21.32 -3.29
CA GLY A 95 21.10 -20.98 -2.01
C GLY A 95 21.57 -19.54 -1.89
N GLN A 96 21.30 -18.70 -2.88
CA GLN A 96 21.59 -17.25 -2.85
C GLN A 96 20.32 -16.47 -2.56
N ARG A 97 20.37 -15.56 -1.60
CA ARG A 97 19.32 -14.59 -1.35
C ARG A 97 19.38 -13.50 -2.40
N ARG A 98 18.25 -13.20 -2.99
CA ARG A 98 18.09 -12.17 -4.01
C ARG A 98 16.88 -11.32 -3.63
N VAL A 99 16.98 -10.02 -3.89
CA VAL A 99 15.88 -9.08 -3.66
C VAL A 99 15.80 -8.13 -4.84
N SER A 100 14.62 -8.03 -5.43
CA SER A 100 14.32 -7.04 -6.46
C SER A 100 13.45 -5.94 -5.85
N THR A 101 13.83 -4.68 -6.07
CA THR A 101 13.24 -3.51 -5.43
C THR A 101 12.75 -2.51 -6.47
N ALA A 102 11.53 -1.98 -6.28
CA ALA A 102 11.05 -0.87 -7.10
C ALA A 102 11.81 0.42 -6.76
N ILE A 103 12.04 0.65 -5.49
CA ILE A 103 12.73 1.83 -4.95
C ILE A 103 13.33 1.49 -3.59
N VAL A 104 14.48 2.04 -3.24
CA VAL A 104 15.16 1.81 -1.96
C VAL A 104 15.43 3.09 -1.18
N ASP A 105 15.35 4.22 -1.86
CA ASP A 105 15.71 5.52 -1.32
C ASP A 105 14.80 6.59 -1.96
N GLY A 106 14.30 7.51 -1.17
CA GLY A 106 13.54 8.66 -1.66
C GLY A 106 14.39 9.69 -2.38
N VAL A 107 15.70 9.66 -2.18
CA VAL A 107 16.68 10.44 -2.94
C VAL A 107 17.40 9.54 -3.93
N PHE A 108 17.27 9.76 -4.95
CA PHE A 108 17.51 9.17 -6.22
C PHE A 108 18.97 9.34 -6.71
N ASP A 109 19.87 8.58 -6.25
CA ASP A 109 21.06 8.28 -7.01
C ASP A 109 20.69 7.21 -8.05
N ALA A 110 20.19 7.71 -9.16
CA ALA A 110 19.91 6.88 -10.31
C ALA A 110 21.19 6.12 -10.69
N GLY A 111 21.18 4.83 -10.52
CA GLY A 111 22.27 3.96 -10.96
C GLY A 111 22.83 3.03 -9.90
N ASP A 112 22.58 3.28 -8.63
CA ASP A 112 23.19 2.43 -7.61
C ASP A 112 22.19 1.45 -6.98
N GLU A 113 20.90 1.81 -6.78
CA GLU A 113 19.95 0.90 -6.12
C GLU A 113 18.49 1.28 -6.39
N GLY A 114 17.62 0.29 -6.42
CA GLY A 114 16.22 0.43 -6.82
C GLY A 114 16.02 0.46 -8.32
N PHE A 115 14.77 0.63 -8.77
CA PHE A 115 14.40 0.58 -10.18
C PHE A 115 14.74 -0.75 -10.87
N GLU A 116 14.60 -1.83 -10.11
CA GLU A 116 14.88 -3.19 -10.55
C GLU A 116 13.65 -3.88 -11.16
N LEU A 117 12.52 -3.16 -11.20
CA LEU A 117 11.27 -3.62 -11.79
C LEU A 117 10.99 -2.90 -13.11
N PHE A 118 10.60 -3.66 -14.12
CA PHE A 118 10.43 -3.20 -15.49
C PHE A 118 8.97 -3.32 -15.91
N ALA A 119 8.39 -2.24 -16.40
CA ALA A 119 7.03 -2.21 -16.90
C ALA A 119 6.84 -3.20 -18.07
N ASN A 120 5.77 -3.97 -18.03
CA ASN A 120 5.41 -4.93 -19.08
C ASN A 120 4.07 -4.61 -19.77
N SER A 121 3.17 -3.89 -19.07
CA SER A 121 1.91 -3.41 -19.63
C SER A 121 1.57 -2.00 -19.12
N PRO A 122 0.75 -1.22 -19.85
CA PRO A 122 0.15 -0.01 -19.29
C PRO A 122 -0.89 -0.37 -18.22
N ILE A 123 -1.20 0.60 -17.35
CA ILE A 123 -2.24 0.43 -16.33
C ILE A 123 -3.62 0.45 -17.00
N THR A 124 -4.40 -0.58 -16.77
CA THR A 124 -5.81 -0.70 -17.15
C THR A 124 -6.70 -0.35 -15.96
N ILE A 125 -7.74 0.47 -16.19
CA ILE A 125 -8.73 0.82 -15.17
C ILE A 125 -10.01 0.05 -15.46
N GLN A 126 -10.59 -0.55 -14.41
CA GLN A 126 -11.91 -1.18 -14.43
C GLN A 126 -12.75 -0.68 -13.25
N SER A 127 -14.07 -0.80 -13.37
CA SER A 127 -15.01 -0.38 -12.31
C SER A 127 -16.23 -1.29 -12.26
N SER A 128 -16.66 -1.62 -11.05
CA SER A 128 -17.95 -2.30 -10.81
C SER A 128 -19.15 -1.36 -10.90
N ILE A 129 -18.94 -0.03 -10.99
CA ILE A 129 -20.01 0.97 -11.10
C ILE A 129 -20.66 0.84 -12.48
N SER A 130 -21.97 0.54 -12.49
CA SER A 130 -22.71 0.34 -13.72
C SER A 130 -22.70 1.55 -14.62
N SER A 131 -22.58 1.30 -15.93
CA SER A 131 -22.65 2.33 -16.97
C SER A 131 -23.99 3.09 -17.03
N THR A 132 -25.01 2.64 -16.30
CA THR A 132 -26.30 3.33 -16.18
C THR A 132 -26.29 4.46 -15.16
N THR A 133 -25.28 4.57 -14.32
CA THR A 133 -25.10 5.67 -13.37
C THR A 133 -24.50 6.91 -14.06
N GLN A 134 -24.61 8.06 -13.40
CA GLN A 134 -23.91 9.29 -13.84
C GLN A 134 -22.52 9.42 -13.24
N ASP A 135 -22.00 8.39 -12.60
CA ASP A 135 -20.69 8.35 -12.00
C ASP A 135 -19.60 8.39 -13.08
N SER A 136 -18.53 9.10 -12.81
CA SER A 136 -17.39 9.24 -13.73
C SER A 136 -16.68 7.91 -14.00
N MET A 137 -16.75 6.95 -13.05
CA MET A 137 -16.19 5.62 -13.19
C MET A 137 -17.03 4.69 -14.07
N ALA A 138 -18.29 5.00 -14.34
CA ALA A 138 -19.18 4.17 -15.16
C ALA A 138 -18.65 3.93 -16.58
N LYS A 139 -17.80 4.82 -17.10
CA LYS A 139 -17.12 4.63 -18.40
C LYS A 139 -16.11 3.46 -18.41
N TYR A 140 -15.67 3.02 -17.25
CA TYR A 140 -14.76 1.90 -17.07
C TYR A 140 -15.47 0.62 -16.61
N TYR A 141 -16.81 0.60 -16.67
CA TYR A 141 -17.58 -0.55 -16.20
C TYR A 141 -17.10 -1.87 -16.81
N SER A 142 -16.89 -2.82 -15.93
CA SER A 142 -16.56 -4.20 -16.27
C SER A 142 -17.30 -5.15 -15.32
N PRO A 143 -17.94 -6.22 -15.82
CA PRO A 143 -18.55 -7.21 -14.93
C PRO A 143 -17.52 -8.05 -14.17
N TYR A 144 -16.22 -7.86 -14.47
CA TYR A 144 -15.11 -8.54 -13.79
C TYR A 144 -14.42 -7.64 -12.76
N ALA A 145 -14.82 -6.37 -12.69
CA ALA A 145 -14.25 -5.46 -11.69
C ALA A 145 -14.69 -5.87 -10.28
N VAL A 146 -13.74 -5.82 -9.36
CA VAL A 146 -13.89 -6.18 -7.96
C VAL A 146 -14.38 -5.00 -7.13
N SER A 147 -13.82 -3.83 -7.37
CA SER A 147 -14.09 -2.61 -6.60
C SER A 147 -14.69 -1.48 -7.46
N HIS A 148 -14.90 -0.33 -6.87
CA HIS A 148 -15.36 0.84 -7.62
C HIS A 148 -14.29 1.39 -8.56
N GLN A 149 -13.01 1.16 -8.27
CA GLN A 149 -11.90 1.40 -9.18
C GLN A 149 -10.82 0.35 -8.96
N ASP A 150 -10.67 -0.53 -9.94
CA ASP A 150 -9.54 -1.43 -10.02
C ASP A 150 -8.50 -0.84 -10.98
N MET A 151 -7.23 -0.92 -10.61
CA MET A 151 -6.11 -0.66 -11.52
C MET A 151 -5.30 -1.93 -11.66
N ILE A 152 -5.03 -2.32 -12.90
CA ILE A 152 -4.41 -3.60 -13.24
C ILE A 152 -3.21 -3.34 -14.12
N THR A 153 -2.06 -3.92 -13.77
CA THR A 153 -0.85 -3.81 -14.58
C THR A 153 0.07 -5.01 -14.36
N ASP A 154 0.96 -5.21 -15.33
CA ASP A 154 1.99 -6.24 -15.30
C ASP A 154 3.37 -5.60 -15.39
N PHE A 155 4.30 -6.11 -14.62
CA PHE A 155 5.72 -5.77 -14.66
C PHE A 155 6.57 -6.99 -14.29
N LYS A 156 7.88 -6.88 -14.34
CA LYS A 156 8.80 -7.98 -14.10
C LYS A 156 10.09 -7.49 -13.46
N ASP A 157 10.82 -8.39 -12.81
CA ASP A 157 12.09 -8.08 -12.15
C ASP A 157 13.32 -8.35 -13.01
N TYR A 158 13.15 -8.60 -14.31
CA TYR A 158 14.24 -8.86 -15.25
C TYR A 158 14.03 -8.08 -16.56
N GLY A 159 15.12 -7.66 -17.20
CA GLY A 159 15.08 -6.96 -18.47
C GLY A 159 14.94 -7.90 -19.68
N ASP A 160 14.57 -7.33 -20.85
CA ASP A 160 14.41 -8.08 -22.10
C ASP A 160 15.76 -8.48 -22.72
N SER A 161 16.84 -7.83 -22.33
CA SER A 161 18.18 -8.05 -22.86
C SER A 161 19.19 -8.31 -21.75
N PRO A 162 20.26 -9.09 -22.01
CA PRO A 162 21.31 -9.37 -21.03
C PRO A 162 22.09 -8.16 -20.51
N GLY A 163 21.74 -6.96 -20.89
CA GLY A 163 22.35 -5.71 -20.43
C GLY A 163 21.40 -4.84 -19.59
N ASP A 164 20.13 -5.16 -19.58
CA ASP A 164 19.12 -4.30 -18.95
C ASP A 164 19.19 -4.35 -17.41
N ASN A 165 19.71 -5.46 -16.85
CA ASN A 165 19.93 -5.64 -15.42
C ASN A 165 21.28 -5.10 -14.93
N LEU A 166 22.08 -4.46 -15.80
CA LEU A 166 23.46 -4.04 -15.50
C LEU A 166 23.54 -2.67 -14.82
N GLY A 167 22.44 -1.98 -14.61
CA GLY A 167 22.43 -0.69 -13.92
C GLY A 167 22.78 -0.81 -12.43
N ILE A 168 22.67 -2.03 -11.86
CA ILE A 168 22.75 -2.22 -10.42
C ILE A 168 23.86 -3.21 -10.14
N GLN A 169 24.92 -2.70 -9.56
CA GLN A 169 26.14 -3.47 -9.30
C GLN A 169 25.88 -4.54 -8.22
N GLY A 170 25.85 -5.81 -8.63
CA GLY A 170 25.67 -6.94 -7.73
C GLY A 170 24.26 -7.47 -7.59
N HIS A 171 23.26 -6.86 -8.24
CA HIS A 171 21.89 -7.37 -8.27
C HIS A 171 21.75 -8.58 -9.21
N SER A 172 20.98 -9.56 -8.78
CA SER A 172 20.57 -10.72 -9.59
C SER A 172 19.05 -10.90 -9.46
N PRO A 173 18.30 -10.78 -10.57
CA PRO A 173 16.85 -10.92 -10.51
C PRO A 173 16.42 -12.32 -10.05
N LEU A 174 15.23 -12.42 -9.51
CA LEU A 174 14.58 -13.69 -9.18
C LEU A 174 14.03 -14.39 -10.42
N GLY A 175 13.68 -13.61 -11.45
CA GLY A 175 13.02 -14.09 -12.66
C GLY A 175 11.50 -14.16 -12.49
N LEU A 176 10.88 -13.14 -11.94
CA LEU A 176 9.45 -13.07 -11.65
C LEU A 176 8.71 -12.20 -12.66
N ASP A 177 7.63 -12.73 -13.22
CA ASP A 177 6.53 -11.92 -13.76
C ASP A 177 5.60 -11.55 -12.60
N ILE A 178 5.23 -10.27 -12.53
CA ILE A 178 4.45 -9.71 -11.44
C ILE A 178 3.17 -9.09 -12.01
N HIS A 179 2.03 -9.63 -11.61
CA HIS A 179 0.72 -9.07 -11.89
C HIS A 179 0.23 -8.32 -10.65
N MET A 180 -0.13 -7.05 -10.83
CA MET A 180 -0.63 -6.18 -9.77
C MET A 180 -2.06 -5.77 -10.05
N GLU A 181 -2.91 -5.91 -9.03
CA GLU A 181 -4.27 -5.39 -8.98
C GLU A 181 -4.42 -4.47 -7.76
N SER A 182 -5.01 -3.30 -7.93
CA SER A 182 -5.39 -2.44 -6.80
C SER A 182 -6.90 -2.28 -6.75
N TYR A 183 -7.43 -2.18 -5.52
CA TYR A 183 -8.87 -2.07 -5.28
C TYR A 183 -9.18 -0.90 -4.37
N ALA A 184 -10.11 -0.04 -4.81
CA ALA A 184 -10.57 1.13 -4.09
C ALA A 184 -12.10 1.26 -4.15
N TRP A 185 -12.70 1.64 -3.02
CA TRP A 185 -14.15 1.83 -2.88
C TRP A 185 -14.49 3.25 -2.42
N ASN A 186 -15.73 3.68 -2.65
CA ASN A 186 -16.26 4.95 -2.17
C ASN A 186 -17.34 4.79 -1.10
N TYR A 187 -17.46 3.62 -0.48
CA TYR A 187 -18.28 3.45 0.71
C TYR A 187 -17.61 4.18 1.88
N SER A 188 -18.37 4.92 2.68
CA SER A 188 -17.84 5.74 3.78
C SER A 188 -17.07 4.97 4.86
N TYR A 189 -17.23 3.67 4.93
CA TYR A 189 -16.49 2.76 5.82
C TYR A 189 -15.29 2.07 5.12
N ALA A 190 -15.15 2.24 3.80
CA ALA A 190 -14.13 1.59 2.99
C ALA A 190 -13.42 2.58 2.04
N ASP A 191 -13.46 3.87 2.33
CA ASP A 191 -12.93 4.93 1.47
C ASP A 191 -11.54 5.45 1.91
N ALA A 192 -11.01 4.90 3.00
CA ALA A 192 -9.76 5.32 3.62
C ALA A 192 -8.58 4.36 3.38
N PHE A 193 -8.76 3.37 2.52
CA PHE A 193 -7.71 2.41 2.20
C PHE A 193 -7.74 2.00 0.72
N VAL A 194 -6.59 1.52 0.25
CA VAL A 194 -6.43 0.84 -1.05
C VAL A 194 -5.79 -0.51 -0.79
N ILE A 195 -6.36 -1.57 -1.35
CA ILE A 195 -5.76 -2.91 -1.31
C ILE A 195 -4.92 -3.10 -2.56
N LEU A 196 -3.72 -3.66 -2.39
CA LEU A 196 -2.76 -3.97 -3.43
C LEU A 196 -2.52 -5.47 -3.44
N LYS A 197 -2.92 -6.16 -4.50
CA LYS A 197 -2.68 -7.59 -4.66
C LYS A 197 -1.56 -7.80 -5.68
N TYR A 198 -0.53 -8.51 -5.29
CA TYR A 198 0.57 -8.91 -6.16
C TYR A 198 0.53 -10.43 -6.37
N THR A 199 0.55 -10.85 -7.62
CA THR A 199 0.72 -12.25 -8.00
C THR A 199 2.07 -12.41 -8.66
N PHE A 200 2.92 -13.25 -8.08
CA PHE A 200 4.26 -13.55 -8.56
C PHE A 200 4.24 -14.87 -9.33
N THR A 201 4.67 -14.86 -10.57
CA THR A 201 4.83 -16.06 -11.39
C THR A 201 6.30 -16.27 -11.68
N ASN A 202 6.82 -17.44 -11.35
CA ASN A 202 8.21 -17.78 -11.63
C ASN A 202 8.40 -18.03 -13.13
N ALA A 203 9.00 -17.05 -13.82
CA ALA A 203 9.33 -17.16 -15.24
C ALA A 203 10.73 -17.76 -15.50
N SER A 204 11.50 -18.08 -14.45
CA SER A 204 12.82 -18.68 -14.53
C SER A 204 12.75 -20.21 -14.63
N GLU A 205 13.91 -20.85 -14.89
CA GLU A 205 14.05 -22.32 -14.87
C GLU A 205 14.39 -22.86 -13.48
N ASP A 206 14.72 -21.99 -12.53
CA ASP A 206 15.11 -22.35 -11.17
C ASP A 206 13.91 -22.33 -10.21
N THR A 207 13.96 -23.13 -9.15
CA THR A 207 12.98 -23.05 -8.05
C THR A 207 13.39 -21.92 -7.11
N ILE A 208 12.43 -21.06 -6.78
CA ILE A 208 12.59 -19.99 -5.79
C ILE A 208 12.07 -20.52 -4.44
N GLN A 209 12.83 -20.29 -3.37
CA GLN A 209 12.47 -20.70 -2.01
C GLN A 209 12.19 -19.48 -1.16
N ASP A 210 11.25 -19.64 -0.23
CA ASP A 210 10.92 -18.70 0.83
C ASP A 210 10.79 -17.24 0.34
N ILE A 211 9.83 -17.01 -0.55
CA ILE A 211 9.56 -15.68 -1.10
C ILE A 211 8.96 -14.82 0.01
N TYR A 212 9.57 -13.65 0.23
CA TYR A 212 9.00 -12.55 1.00
C TYR A 212 8.69 -11.39 0.06
N ALA A 213 7.55 -10.75 0.27
CA ALA A 213 7.23 -9.49 -0.38
C ALA A 213 7.01 -8.40 0.68
N GLY A 214 7.28 -7.16 0.34
CA GLY A 214 7.11 -6.03 1.25
C GLY A 214 6.85 -4.72 0.53
N ILE A 215 6.29 -3.77 1.26
CA ILE A 215 6.16 -2.38 0.82
C ILE A 215 7.11 -1.54 1.65
N TRP A 216 8.10 -1.00 0.98
CA TRP A 216 8.98 0.03 1.53
C TRP A 216 8.32 1.39 1.40
N ALA A 217 8.51 2.27 2.37
CA ALA A 217 7.93 3.60 2.40
C ALA A 217 8.95 4.68 2.81
N ASP A 218 9.06 5.69 1.97
CA ASP A 218 9.52 7.03 2.31
C ASP A 218 8.30 7.85 2.72
N ALA A 219 7.83 7.57 3.92
CA ALA A 219 6.68 8.22 4.47
C ALA A 219 7.10 9.60 5.02
N SER A 220 6.32 10.60 4.66
CA SER A 220 6.49 11.96 5.16
C SER A 220 5.12 12.58 5.15
N LEU A 221 4.53 12.71 6.34
CA LEU A 221 3.22 13.33 6.44
C LEU A 221 3.38 14.84 6.25
N ALA A 222 2.58 15.39 5.34
CA ALA A 222 2.69 16.79 4.98
C ALA A 222 1.35 17.39 4.57
N ASN A 223 1.10 18.62 4.97
CA ASN A 223 -0.01 19.40 4.44
C ASN A 223 0.55 20.62 3.69
N PHE A 224 0.41 20.64 2.38
CA PHE A 224 0.93 21.71 1.52
C PHE A 224 0.32 23.10 1.79
N ASN A 225 -0.75 23.16 2.56
CA ASN A 225 -1.39 24.42 2.97
C ASN A 225 -0.87 24.95 4.32
N TYR A 226 -0.06 24.15 5.05
CA TYR A 226 0.58 24.57 6.28
C TYR A 226 1.78 25.47 5.97
N THR A 227 1.93 26.59 6.69
CA THR A 227 2.89 27.65 6.31
C THR A 227 3.95 27.97 7.36
N ASP A 228 3.87 27.39 8.55
CA ASP A 228 4.73 27.78 9.67
C ASP A 228 6.19 27.31 9.53
N ILE A 229 6.43 26.14 8.97
CA ILE A 229 7.77 25.54 8.87
C ILE A 229 8.50 26.02 7.62
N TYR A 230 7.78 26.16 6.49
CA TYR A 230 8.34 26.60 5.22
C TYR A 230 7.54 27.75 4.63
N THR A 231 8.06 28.95 4.71
CA THR A 231 7.42 30.13 4.10
C THR A 231 8.13 30.55 2.83
N PRO A 232 7.38 30.94 1.79
CA PRO A 232 5.93 30.91 1.65
C PRO A 232 5.42 29.61 1.01
N GLY A 233 4.42 29.01 1.62
CA GLY A 233 3.55 28.10 0.90
C GLY A 233 3.78 26.60 1.04
N GLY A 234 3.87 26.07 2.21
CA GLY A 234 3.71 24.68 2.47
C GLY A 234 4.56 24.21 3.64
N GLY A 235 3.88 23.77 4.67
CA GLY A 235 4.48 23.08 5.77
C GLY A 235 4.86 21.69 5.33
N PHE A 236 6.13 21.45 5.35
CA PHE A 236 6.70 20.20 4.95
C PHE A 236 7.92 19.95 5.82
N SER A 237 7.79 19.05 6.76
CA SER A 237 8.90 18.59 7.57
C SER A 237 9.10 17.10 7.31
N TRP A 238 10.32 16.69 7.09
CA TRP A 238 10.68 15.29 6.94
C TRP A 238 11.40 14.74 8.16
N SER A 239 11.58 15.55 9.17
CA SER A 239 12.42 15.20 10.31
C SER A 239 11.68 15.19 11.65
N ASP A 240 10.37 15.33 11.65
CA ASP A 240 9.51 15.29 12.83
C ASP A 240 8.50 14.15 12.84
N ASN A 241 8.76 13.13 12.01
CA ASN A 241 7.94 11.95 11.97
C ASN A 241 8.39 10.91 13.01
N LEU A 242 7.44 10.08 13.41
CA LEU A 242 7.63 8.92 14.25
C LEU A 242 6.97 7.70 13.64
N ASP A 243 7.65 6.59 13.74
CA ASP A 243 7.21 5.28 13.22
C ASP A 243 6.89 4.32 14.35
N GLY A 244 6.09 3.29 14.03
CA GLY A 244 5.85 2.18 14.90
C GLY A 244 5.21 0.99 14.21
N PHE A 245 5.00 -0.06 14.97
CA PHE A 245 4.34 -1.26 14.54
C PHE A 245 3.26 -1.66 15.55
N ASP A 246 2.02 -1.73 15.09
CA ASP A 246 0.86 -2.04 15.92
C ASP A 246 0.52 -3.53 15.78
N GLU A 247 0.71 -4.28 16.86
CA GLU A 247 0.42 -5.71 16.97
C GLU A 247 -0.86 -5.96 17.81
N SER A 248 -1.72 -4.95 17.93
CA SER A 248 -2.96 -5.11 18.69
C SER A 248 -3.91 -6.10 18.03
N GLU A 249 -4.66 -6.83 18.84
CA GLU A 249 -5.69 -7.75 18.34
C GLU A 249 -6.86 -6.98 17.69
N ASP A 250 -7.37 -7.52 16.59
CA ASP A 250 -8.63 -7.10 15.98
C ASP A 250 -9.84 -7.68 16.77
N GLY A 251 -11.05 -7.33 16.34
CA GLY A 251 -12.25 -7.85 17.00
C GLY A 251 -12.49 -9.36 16.79
N ALA A 252 -11.73 -10.01 15.90
CA ALA A 252 -11.80 -11.44 15.60
C ALA A 252 -10.71 -12.26 16.30
N GLY A 253 -9.78 -11.61 17.00
CA GLY A 253 -8.70 -12.24 17.77
C GLY A 253 -7.43 -12.51 16.95
N PHE A 254 -7.24 -11.79 15.83
CA PHE A 254 -5.99 -11.81 15.05
C PHE A 254 -5.21 -10.52 15.30
N GLU A 255 -3.89 -10.60 15.16
CA GLU A 255 -3.04 -9.42 15.23
C GLU A 255 -3.19 -8.56 13.96
N ARG A 256 -3.22 -7.23 14.15
CA ARG A 256 -3.32 -6.27 13.03
C ARG A 256 -2.05 -6.15 12.22
N ALA A 257 -0.89 -6.24 12.84
CA ALA A 257 0.42 -6.17 12.18
C ALA A 257 0.59 -4.95 11.26
N ILE A 258 0.30 -3.74 11.76
CA ILE A 258 0.33 -2.48 10.99
C ILE A 258 1.64 -1.74 11.25
N GLY A 259 2.50 -1.60 10.23
CA GLY A 259 3.55 -0.57 10.23
C GLY A 259 2.92 0.79 10.01
N TYR A 260 3.20 1.78 10.84
CA TYR A 260 2.60 3.09 10.74
C TYR A 260 3.60 4.22 10.93
N GLN A 261 3.29 5.37 10.33
CA GLN A 261 3.98 6.62 10.58
C GLN A 261 2.96 7.73 10.88
N TYR A 262 3.39 8.71 11.68
CA TYR A 262 2.63 9.92 11.99
C TYR A 262 3.59 11.08 12.23
N ASP A 263 3.11 12.30 12.03
CA ASP A 263 3.81 13.52 12.43
C ASP A 263 3.75 13.66 13.96
N ALA A 264 4.90 13.87 14.61
CA ALA A 264 4.99 13.81 16.08
C ALA A 264 4.17 14.90 16.78
N ASN A 265 4.08 16.08 16.19
CA ASN A 265 3.41 17.23 16.76
C ASN A 265 2.07 17.59 16.07
N GLY A 266 1.80 16.98 14.89
CA GLY A 266 0.59 17.19 14.12
C GLY A 266 0.48 18.57 13.48
N ASP A 267 1.58 19.36 13.43
CA ASP A 267 1.65 20.67 12.79
C ASP A 267 0.47 21.59 13.18
N ASP A 268 0.22 21.72 14.48
CA ASP A 268 -0.92 22.51 15.00
C ASP A 268 -2.28 22.08 14.43
N GLY A 269 -2.45 20.76 14.15
CA GLY A 269 -3.67 20.16 13.61
C GLY A 269 -3.76 20.18 12.09
N TRP A 270 -2.65 20.35 11.38
CA TRP A 270 -2.60 20.26 9.91
C TRP A 270 -2.15 18.89 9.40
N THR A 271 -1.47 18.11 10.24
CA THR A 271 -0.97 16.77 9.91
C THR A 271 -1.36 15.71 10.94
N GLU A 272 -2.47 15.94 11.67
CA GLU A 272 -3.01 14.99 12.65
C GLU A 272 -3.58 13.74 11.97
N SER A 273 -2.70 12.92 11.38
CA SER A 273 -3.05 11.74 10.60
C SER A 273 -2.04 10.63 10.80
N TYR A 274 -2.42 9.42 10.36
CA TYR A 274 -1.59 8.22 10.29
C TYR A 274 -1.55 7.68 8.86
N LEU A 275 -0.38 7.27 8.42
CA LEU A 275 -0.20 6.27 7.37
C LEU A 275 -0.09 4.90 8.03
N GLY A 276 -0.76 3.89 7.49
CA GLY A 276 -0.57 2.49 7.85
C GLY A 276 -0.30 1.64 6.62
N LEU A 277 0.63 0.70 6.75
CA LEU A 277 0.90 -0.37 5.79
C LEU A 277 0.79 -1.72 6.49
N SER A 278 0.17 -2.70 5.84
CA SER A 278 0.08 -4.05 6.38
C SER A 278 -0.10 -5.08 5.27
N ALA A 279 0.36 -6.30 5.51
CA ALA A 279 -0.04 -7.46 4.72
C ALA A 279 -1.39 -7.98 5.24
N LEU A 280 -2.36 -8.13 4.34
CA LEU A 280 -3.69 -8.65 4.68
C LEU A 280 -3.74 -10.17 4.64
N GLY A 281 -2.93 -10.79 3.78
CA GLY A 281 -2.85 -12.23 3.62
C GLY A 281 -2.27 -12.65 2.28
N SER A 282 -2.28 -13.97 2.02
CA SER A 282 -1.67 -14.57 0.84
C SER A 282 -2.38 -15.89 0.47
N ASN A 283 -1.85 -16.61 -0.52
CA ASN A 283 -2.26 -17.98 -0.76
C ASN A 283 -1.78 -18.98 0.32
N VAL A 284 -0.93 -18.50 1.24
CA VAL A 284 -0.47 -19.27 2.40
C VAL A 284 -1.39 -18.98 3.59
N PRO A 285 -1.85 -20.00 4.35
CA PRO A 285 -2.69 -19.78 5.51
C PRO A 285 -2.03 -18.85 6.54
N TYR A 286 -2.83 -18.04 7.22
CA TYR A 286 -2.37 -17.01 8.16
C TYR A 286 -1.34 -17.49 9.18
N ASN A 287 -1.50 -18.70 9.70
CA ASN A 287 -0.59 -19.28 10.71
C ASN A 287 0.83 -19.63 10.17
N TYR A 288 1.05 -19.53 8.87
CA TYR A 288 2.36 -19.69 8.23
C TYR A 288 2.93 -18.39 7.67
N LEU A 289 2.11 -17.34 7.59
CA LEU A 289 2.50 -16.04 7.09
C LEU A 289 3.02 -15.18 8.25
N ASN A 290 4.30 -14.80 8.20
CA ASN A 290 4.85 -13.88 9.17
C ASN A 290 4.86 -12.46 8.58
N THR A 291 4.33 -11.49 9.30
CA THR A 291 4.48 -10.08 8.95
C THR A 291 5.64 -9.49 9.75
N ASN A 292 6.57 -8.87 9.06
CA ASN A 292 7.80 -8.30 9.61
C ASN A 292 7.80 -6.78 9.43
N TYR A 293 8.48 -6.10 10.34
CA TYR A 293 8.61 -4.67 10.35
C TYR A 293 10.05 -4.25 10.59
N PHE A 294 10.57 -3.36 9.72
CA PHE A 294 11.84 -2.69 9.92
C PHE A 294 11.70 -1.19 9.68
N GLN A 295 12.55 -0.41 10.32
CA GLN A 295 12.69 1.03 10.10
C GLN A 295 14.15 1.44 10.13
N TRP A 296 14.49 2.52 9.41
CA TRP A 296 15.81 3.15 9.45
C TRP A 296 15.71 4.62 9.09
N VAL A 297 16.71 5.38 9.47
CA VAL A 297 16.75 6.81 9.16
C VAL A 297 17.23 7.01 7.73
N TRP A 298 16.56 7.88 7.01
CA TRP A 298 16.98 8.31 5.69
C TRP A 298 18.46 8.76 5.70
N THR A 299 19.22 8.46 4.66
CA THR A 299 20.67 8.69 4.54
C THR A 299 21.55 8.00 5.59
N ASN A 300 21.01 7.22 6.50
CA ASN A 300 21.79 6.51 7.51
C ASN A 300 22.22 5.13 7.00
N SER A 301 23.09 5.12 5.99
CA SER A 301 23.64 3.88 5.42
C SER A 301 24.43 3.04 6.41
N ASN A 302 24.93 3.63 7.49
CA ASN A 302 25.70 2.93 8.52
C ASN A 302 25.49 3.55 9.90
N ASN A 303 24.57 3.01 10.66
CA ASN A 303 24.39 3.38 12.06
C ASN A 303 25.23 2.48 12.95
N SER A 304 26.43 2.94 13.33
CA SER A 304 27.37 2.17 14.16
C SER A 304 26.84 1.90 15.57
N ASP A 305 26.00 2.78 16.10
CA ASP A 305 25.44 2.67 17.45
C ASP A 305 24.25 1.73 17.47
N TYR A 306 23.47 1.71 16.37
CA TYR A 306 22.25 0.92 16.22
C TYR A 306 22.21 0.22 14.85
N PRO A 307 23.01 -0.83 14.63
CA PRO A 307 23.12 -1.48 13.31
C PRO A 307 21.79 -2.02 12.76
N ALA A 308 20.84 -2.38 13.64
CA ALA A 308 19.50 -2.81 13.23
C ALA A 308 18.75 -1.74 12.44
N TYR A 309 19.03 -0.45 12.69
CA TYR A 309 18.40 0.69 12.03
C TYR A 309 19.27 1.26 10.88
N SER A 310 20.22 0.50 10.39
CA SER A 310 20.98 0.86 9.20
C SER A 310 20.24 0.48 7.93
N MET A 311 20.38 1.32 6.90
CA MET A 311 19.86 1.05 5.57
C MET A 311 20.53 -0.24 5.02
N PRO A 312 19.77 -1.19 4.46
CA PRO A 312 20.35 -2.37 3.83
C PRO A 312 20.96 -2.02 2.46
N LEU A 313 22.18 -2.41 2.21
CA LEU A 313 22.92 -2.07 0.99
C LEU A 313 23.03 -3.22 -0.02
N THR A 314 22.76 -4.45 0.41
CA THR A 314 22.89 -5.67 -0.41
C THR A 314 21.63 -6.49 -0.40
N ASP A 315 21.45 -7.35 -1.38
CA ASP A 315 20.32 -8.30 -1.44
C ASP A 315 20.24 -9.19 -0.20
N GLU A 316 21.40 -9.61 0.34
CA GLU A 316 21.48 -10.38 1.58
C GLU A 316 20.91 -9.60 2.76
N GLU A 317 21.30 -8.33 2.92
CA GLU A 317 20.84 -7.46 4.02
C GLU A 317 19.37 -7.08 3.85
N ARG A 318 18.90 -6.87 2.61
CA ARG A 318 17.49 -6.60 2.29
C ARG A 318 16.63 -7.82 2.61
N TYR A 319 17.07 -9.01 2.20
CA TYR A 319 16.34 -10.24 2.50
C TYR A 319 16.27 -10.50 4.02
N ASP A 320 17.37 -10.24 4.76
CA ASP A 320 17.38 -10.35 6.22
C ASP A 320 16.34 -9.44 6.87
N LYS A 321 16.21 -8.20 6.39
CA LYS A 321 15.16 -7.28 6.89
C LYS A 321 13.76 -7.70 6.49
N MET A 322 13.57 -8.27 5.30
CA MET A 322 12.27 -8.77 4.86
C MET A 322 11.82 -10.02 5.62
N SER A 323 12.77 -10.86 6.04
CA SER A 323 12.49 -12.15 6.70
C SER A 323 12.56 -12.11 8.23
N SER A 324 12.73 -10.94 8.81
CA SER A 324 12.80 -10.73 10.26
C SER A 324 12.22 -9.36 10.63
N SER A 325 12.00 -9.13 11.91
CA SER A 325 11.59 -7.82 12.43
C SER A 325 12.70 -7.13 13.20
N VAL A 326 12.69 -5.80 13.20
CA VAL A 326 13.60 -5.02 14.03
C VAL A 326 13.42 -5.38 15.49
N PRO A 327 14.50 -5.67 16.24
CA PRO A 327 14.39 -6.01 17.64
C PRO A 327 13.83 -4.85 18.47
N LYS A 328 12.71 -5.06 19.12
CA LYS A 328 12.14 -4.09 20.06
C LYS A 328 13.14 -3.77 21.18
N GLY A 329 13.22 -2.53 21.57
CA GLY A 329 14.10 -2.12 22.65
C GLY A 329 15.58 -1.96 22.25
N SER A 330 15.95 -1.86 20.98
CA SER A 330 17.34 -1.77 20.50
C SER A 330 17.72 -0.45 19.82
N GLY A 331 16.85 0.55 19.82
CA GLY A 331 17.10 1.86 19.20
C GLY A 331 17.35 3.00 20.21
N PRO A 332 17.58 4.22 19.73
CA PRO A 332 17.64 5.41 20.58
C PRO A 332 16.23 5.81 21.04
N ASP A 333 16.08 6.22 22.27
CA ASP A 333 14.85 6.82 22.83
C ASP A 333 13.57 6.05 22.49
N TYR A 334 13.31 4.95 23.21
CA TYR A 334 12.16 4.11 22.96
C TYR A 334 10.83 4.77 23.31
N THR A 335 9.83 4.55 22.46
CA THR A 335 8.43 4.67 22.87
C THR A 335 8.06 3.59 23.88
N SER A 336 6.90 3.72 24.52
CA SER A 336 6.35 2.67 25.40
C SER A 336 6.14 1.33 24.66
N GLU A 337 6.11 1.35 23.34
CA GLU A 337 5.93 0.18 22.47
C GLU A 337 7.26 -0.41 21.97
N GLY A 338 8.39 0.18 22.35
CA GLY A 338 9.72 -0.38 22.07
C GLY A 338 10.33 0.02 20.73
N TYR A 339 9.82 1.07 20.09
CA TYR A 339 10.38 1.67 18.87
C TYR A 339 11.01 3.03 19.15
N PRO A 340 11.91 3.54 18.29
CA PRO A 340 12.52 4.84 18.51
C PRO A 340 11.50 5.95 18.71
N GLY A 341 11.63 6.70 19.79
CA GLY A 341 10.77 7.81 20.16
C GLY A 341 11.32 9.19 19.77
N SER A 342 12.47 9.24 19.10
CA SER A 342 13.04 10.48 18.58
C SER A 342 12.53 10.77 17.17
N GLU A 343 12.03 11.97 16.98
CA GLU A 343 11.63 12.50 15.68
C GLU A 343 12.78 12.42 14.67
N ASN A 344 12.49 11.95 13.46
CA ASN A 344 13.48 11.87 12.39
C ASN A 344 12.79 11.67 11.03
N SER A 345 13.58 11.70 9.97
CA SER A 345 13.18 11.24 8.65
C SER A 345 13.24 9.70 8.60
N TRP A 346 12.23 9.07 9.13
CA TRP A 346 12.15 7.62 9.18
C TRP A 346 11.63 7.04 7.87
N LEU A 347 12.28 5.98 7.43
CA LEU A 347 11.82 5.07 6.39
C LEU A 347 11.42 3.76 7.04
N PHE A 348 10.41 3.09 6.52
CA PHE A 348 10.04 1.79 7.05
C PHE A 348 9.67 0.77 5.98
N LEU A 349 9.73 -0.49 6.33
CA LEU A 349 9.40 -1.63 5.50
C LEU A 349 8.44 -2.53 6.27
N VAL A 350 7.29 -2.81 5.67
CA VAL A 350 6.41 -3.90 6.11
C VAL A 350 6.50 -5.01 5.08
N SER A 351 6.90 -6.18 5.50
CA SER A 351 7.04 -7.35 4.64
C SER A 351 6.33 -8.56 5.20
N ALA A 352 5.95 -9.50 4.36
CA ALA A 352 5.34 -10.73 4.79
C ALA A 352 5.80 -11.92 3.94
N GLY A 353 5.82 -13.08 4.57
CA GLY A 353 6.25 -14.35 4.01
C GLY A 353 6.53 -15.39 5.11
N PRO A 354 7.12 -16.55 4.75
CA PRO A 354 7.41 -16.96 3.38
C PRO A 354 6.14 -17.38 2.61
N VAL A 355 6.12 -17.10 1.31
CA VAL A 355 5.06 -17.55 0.39
C VAL A 355 5.62 -18.41 -0.73
N GLY A 356 4.76 -19.20 -1.36
CA GLY A 356 5.09 -20.11 -2.48
C GLY A 356 3.89 -20.96 -2.83
N SER A 357 4.01 -21.85 -3.80
CA SER A 357 2.96 -22.79 -4.23
C SER A 357 2.99 -24.10 -3.46
N HIS A 358 4.15 -24.49 -2.95
CA HIS A 358 4.34 -25.77 -2.25
C HIS A 358 5.00 -25.56 -0.88
N HIS A 359 4.41 -26.19 0.14
CA HIS A 359 4.96 -26.22 1.50
C HIS A 359 5.76 -27.50 1.74
N ASN A 360 7.01 -27.38 2.13
CA ASN A 360 7.82 -28.48 2.60
C ASN A 360 7.71 -28.61 4.13
N ALA A 361 6.89 -29.54 4.59
CA ALA A 361 6.64 -29.74 6.02
C ALA A 361 7.88 -30.12 6.84
N ASP A 362 8.89 -30.74 6.23
CA ASP A 362 10.11 -31.18 6.91
C ASP A 362 11.05 -30.01 7.20
N THR A 363 11.05 -28.99 6.35
CA THR A 363 11.91 -27.80 6.47
C THR A 363 11.14 -26.53 6.83
N THR A 364 9.81 -26.57 6.87
CA THR A 364 8.92 -25.42 7.04
C THR A 364 9.10 -24.34 5.96
N SER A 365 9.75 -24.66 4.85
CA SER A 365 9.98 -23.72 3.74
C SER A 365 8.88 -23.81 2.69
N TRP A 366 8.72 -22.70 1.95
CA TRP A 366 7.82 -22.61 0.81
C TRP A 366 8.63 -22.55 -0.48
N THR A 367 8.13 -23.14 -1.55
CA THR A 367 8.80 -23.14 -2.85
C THR A 367 7.86 -22.71 -3.95
N LEU A 368 8.42 -22.05 -4.97
CA LEU A 368 7.75 -21.66 -6.21
C LEU A 368 8.54 -22.23 -7.39
N GLY A 369 8.01 -23.29 -8.00
CA GLY A 369 8.62 -23.92 -9.18
C GLY A 369 8.46 -23.08 -10.45
N PRO A 370 9.19 -23.43 -11.54
CA PRO A 370 9.04 -22.77 -12.84
C PRO A 370 7.59 -22.81 -13.36
N GLY A 371 7.07 -21.64 -13.76
CA GLY A 371 5.70 -21.48 -14.25
C GLY A 371 4.62 -21.47 -13.18
N GLU A 372 4.96 -21.65 -11.91
CA GLU A 372 4.00 -21.61 -10.81
C GLU A 372 3.81 -20.18 -10.30
N SER A 373 2.68 -19.95 -9.62
CA SER A 373 2.33 -18.63 -9.08
C SER A 373 1.97 -18.69 -7.59
N CYS A 374 2.30 -17.64 -6.89
CA CYS A 374 1.82 -17.34 -5.53
C CYS A 374 1.37 -15.88 -5.46
N HIS A 375 0.61 -15.51 -4.42
CA HIS A 375 0.17 -14.13 -4.28
C HIS A 375 0.20 -13.65 -2.83
N ILE A 376 0.23 -12.33 -2.69
CA ILE A 376 0.12 -11.63 -1.42
C ILE A 376 -0.66 -10.34 -1.62
N ALA A 377 -1.45 -9.96 -0.63
CA ALA A 377 -2.19 -8.70 -0.61
C ALA A 377 -1.69 -7.80 0.52
N PHE A 378 -1.49 -6.54 0.19
CA PHE A 378 -1.18 -5.47 1.14
C PHE A 378 -2.30 -4.44 1.17
N THR A 379 -2.30 -3.59 2.19
CA THR A 379 -3.12 -2.38 2.22
C THR A 379 -2.28 -1.17 2.52
N VAL A 380 -2.62 -0.06 1.84
CA VAL A 380 -2.28 1.30 2.25
C VAL A 380 -3.52 1.86 2.90
N VAL A 381 -3.43 2.29 4.14
CA VAL A 381 -4.55 2.80 4.93
C VAL A 381 -4.19 4.12 5.59
N CYS A 382 -5.07 5.10 5.55
CA CYS A 382 -4.89 6.38 6.22
C CYS A 382 -6.01 6.64 7.23
N ALA A 383 -5.70 7.44 8.23
CA ALA A 383 -6.70 7.84 9.22
C ALA A 383 -6.31 9.14 9.92
N LEU A 384 -7.28 10.01 10.19
CA LEU A 384 -7.06 11.12 11.10
C LEU A 384 -6.91 10.61 12.55
N TRP A 385 -6.18 11.36 13.36
CA TRP A 385 -6.09 11.10 14.80
C TRP A 385 -7.49 11.04 15.43
N THR A 386 -7.64 10.22 16.46
CA THR A 386 -8.88 10.24 17.24
C THR A 386 -9.01 11.59 17.97
N PRO A 387 -10.05 12.38 17.72
CA PRO A 387 -10.16 13.73 18.27
C PRO A 387 -10.10 13.79 19.80
N GLY A 388 -9.29 14.70 20.33
CA GLY A 388 -9.17 14.97 21.77
C GLY A 388 -8.31 13.95 22.53
N ILE A 389 -7.66 13.03 21.84
CA ILE A 389 -6.71 12.08 22.42
C ILE A 389 -5.31 12.46 21.95
N GLY A 390 -4.47 12.90 22.89
CA GLY A 390 -3.09 13.28 22.60
C GLY A 390 -2.12 12.10 22.72
N GLY A 391 -0.93 12.28 22.13
CA GLY A 391 0.17 11.32 22.15
C GLY A 391 -0.10 10.11 21.27
N ASN A 392 0.95 9.37 20.91
CA ASN A 392 0.84 8.13 20.16
C ASN A 392 0.36 7.01 21.07
N SER A 393 -0.94 6.86 21.21
CA SER A 393 -1.55 5.81 21.99
C SER A 393 -2.43 4.92 21.12
N HIS A 394 -2.66 3.69 21.55
CA HIS A 394 -3.63 2.79 20.93
C HIS A 394 -5.01 3.46 20.73
N ALA A 395 -5.45 4.27 21.71
CA ALA A 395 -6.71 5.01 21.60
C ALA A 395 -6.65 6.13 20.53
N GLN A 396 -5.50 6.79 20.35
CA GLN A 396 -5.34 7.78 19.30
C GLN A 396 -5.37 7.12 17.91
N ARG A 397 -4.80 5.93 17.75
CA ARG A 397 -4.86 5.13 16.52
C ARG A 397 -6.21 4.48 16.25
N GLY A 398 -7.24 4.73 17.06
CA GLY A 398 -8.55 4.07 16.95
C GLY A 398 -9.17 4.16 15.54
N ASN A 399 -9.05 5.30 14.87
CA ASN A 399 -9.53 5.45 13.48
C ASN A 399 -8.70 4.61 12.48
N LEU A 400 -7.38 4.51 12.69
CA LEU A 400 -6.51 3.65 11.87
C LEU A 400 -6.91 2.19 12.01
N HIS A 401 -7.20 1.74 13.24
CA HIS A 401 -7.67 0.37 13.49
C HIS A 401 -8.99 0.09 12.77
N VAL A 402 -9.96 1.00 12.86
CA VAL A 402 -11.26 0.83 12.18
C VAL A 402 -11.08 0.71 10.67
N ASN A 403 -10.30 1.60 10.07
CA ASN A 403 -10.06 1.60 8.62
C ASN A 403 -9.30 0.34 8.17
N TYR A 404 -8.31 -0.08 8.95
CA TYR A 404 -7.58 -1.33 8.69
C TYR A 404 -8.49 -2.56 8.82
N ASP A 405 -9.30 -2.64 9.87
CA ASP A 405 -10.20 -3.77 10.09
C ASP A 405 -11.19 -3.93 8.92
N TRP A 406 -11.60 -2.83 8.28
CA TRP A 406 -12.41 -2.89 7.06
C TRP A 406 -11.61 -3.38 5.85
N ALA A 407 -10.35 -2.96 5.70
CA ALA A 407 -9.48 -3.48 4.64
C ALA A 407 -9.26 -4.99 4.79
N GLN A 408 -9.03 -5.44 6.03
CA GLN A 408 -8.85 -6.85 6.35
C GLN A 408 -10.13 -7.66 6.07
N LYS A 409 -11.29 -7.17 6.52
CA LYS A 409 -12.57 -7.80 6.24
C LYS A 409 -12.87 -7.91 4.74
N ALA A 410 -12.53 -6.87 3.98
CA ALA A 410 -12.68 -6.91 2.53
C ALA A 410 -11.83 -8.02 1.90
N TYR A 411 -10.55 -8.13 2.33
CA TYR A 411 -9.66 -9.20 1.89
C TYR A 411 -10.15 -10.58 2.33
N ASP A 412 -10.50 -10.76 3.59
CA ASP A 412 -10.93 -12.05 4.15
C ASP A 412 -12.17 -12.56 3.43
N GLY A 413 -13.16 -11.69 3.17
CA GLY A 413 -14.40 -12.06 2.50
C GLY A 413 -15.12 -13.21 3.22
N GLU A 414 -15.19 -14.36 2.58
CA GLU A 414 -15.79 -15.57 3.13
C GLU A 414 -14.86 -16.36 4.07
N ASP A 415 -13.53 -16.23 3.95
CA ASP A 415 -12.53 -16.90 4.80
C ASP A 415 -12.38 -16.21 6.17
N LYS A 416 -13.38 -16.38 7.03
CA LYS A 416 -13.47 -15.66 8.32
C LYS A 416 -12.40 -16.10 9.34
N ASN A 417 -11.87 -17.30 9.20
CA ASN A 417 -10.84 -17.84 10.09
C ASN A 417 -9.43 -17.79 9.49
N ARG A 418 -9.26 -17.22 8.29
CA ARG A 418 -7.99 -16.98 7.59
C ARG A 418 -7.15 -18.23 7.35
N ASN A 419 -7.81 -19.38 7.16
CA ASN A 419 -7.12 -20.64 6.93
C ASN A 419 -6.95 -21.02 5.44
N ASN A 420 -7.46 -20.20 4.52
CA ASN A 420 -7.51 -20.41 3.08
C ASN A 420 -8.25 -21.69 2.66
N GLN A 421 -9.22 -22.13 3.45
CA GLN A 421 -10.10 -23.26 3.15
C GLN A 421 -11.54 -22.78 3.26
N LEU A 422 -12.39 -23.31 2.40
CA LEU A 422 -13.81 -23.03 2.46
C LEU A 422 -14.45 -23.95 3.50
N ASP A 423 -14.73 -23.42 4.68
CA ASP A 423 -15.33 -24.18 5.78
C ASP A 423 -16.88 -24.14 5.74
N GLU A 424 -17.49 -24.99 6.55
CA GLU A 424 -18.96 -25.04 6.66
C GLU A 424 -19.54 -23.70 7.15
N GLY A 425 -20.38 -23.09 6.34
CA GLY A 425 -21.01 -21.77 6.63
C GLY A 425 -20.23 -20.56 6.14
N GLU A 426 -19.13 -20.75 5.42
CA GLU A 426 -18.38 -19.67 4.79
C GLU A 426 -18.79 -19.41 3.33
N ASP A 427 -19.26 -20.42 2.61
CA ASP A 427 -19.75 -20.32 1.22
C ASP A 427 -21.15 -19.70 1.17
N GLY A 428 -21.22 -18.38 1.19
CA GLY A 428 -22.47 -17.63 1.25
C GLY A 428 -23.32 -17.73 -0.01
N ASN A 429 -22.69 -17.84 -1.18
CA ASN A 429 -23.38 -17.91 -2.47
C ASN A 429 -23.42 -19.33 -3.06
N SER A 430 -22.87 -20.30 -2.37
CA SER A 430 -22.81 -21.73 -2.75
C SER A 430 -22.11 -21.98 -4.10
N ASN A 431 -21.06 -21.24 -4.39
CA ASN A 431 -20.25 -21.40 -5.59
C ASN A 431 -19.09 -22.38 -5.44
N GLY A 432 -18.74 -22.79 -4.20
CA GLY A 432 -17.69 -23.76 -3.86
C GLY A 432 -16.27 -23.20 -3.90
N VAL A 433 -16.10 -21.87 -3.90
CA VAL A 433 -14.81 -21.18 -3.82
C VAL A 433 -14.88 -20.09 -2.76
N ILE A 434 -13.73 -19.72 -2.20
CA ILE A 434 -13.64 -18.59 -1.27
C ILE A 434 -13.71 -17.30 -2.09
N ASP A 435 -14.75 -16.52 -1.88
CA ASP A 435 -14.86 -15.18 -2.43
C ASP A 435 -14.19 -14.16 -1.50
N ARG A 436 -13.25 -13.42 -2.04
CA ARG A 436 -12.48 -12.36 -1.34
C ARG A 436 -12.85 -10.99 -1.86
N TYR A 437 -12.43 -9.95 -1.16
CA TYR A 437 -12.68 -8.54 -1.52
C TYR A 437 -14.18 -8.20 -1.53
N ILE A 438 -14.94 -8.84 -0.67
CA ILE A 438 -16.37 -8.60 -0.50
C ILE A 438 -16.57 -7.58 0.62
N LEU A 439 -17.38 -6.58 0.34
CA LEU A 439 -17.79 -5.56 1.31
C LEU A 439 -19.30 -5.57 1.46
N PRO A 440 -19.85 -5.22 2.64
CA PRO A 440 -21.28 -5.02 2.80
C PRO A 440 -21.79 -4.01 1.78
N ALA A 441 -22.75 -4.41 0.98
CA ALA A 441 -23.34 -3.51 0.01
C ALA A 441 -24.65 -2.94 0.59
N PRO A 442 -24.91 -1.63 0.45
CA PRO A 442 -26.21 -1.09 0.82
C PRO A 442 -27.28 -1.75 -0.06
N PRO A 443 -28.48 -2.00 0.48
CA PRO A 443 -29.59 -2.48 -0.33
C PRO A 443 -29.82 -1.57 -1.55
N PRO A 444 -30.23 -2.11 -2.70
CA PRO A 444 -30.48 -1.31 -3.88
C PRO A 444 -31.52 -0.23 -3.59
N SER A 445 -31.26 0.98 -4.07
CA SER A 445 -32.23 2.06 -3.94
C SER A 445 -33.57 1.64 -4.57
N PRO A 446 -34.70 1.77 -3.86
CA PRO A 446 -35.96 1.39 -4.41
C PRO A 446 -36.31 2.26 -5.62
N ASN A 447 -36.83 1.67 -6.68
CA ASN A 447 -37.39 2.43 -7.76
C ASN A 447 -38.60 3.21 -7.23
N MET A 448 -38.63 4.51 -7.48
CA MET A 448 -39.64 5.41 -6.96
C MET A 448 -40.45 6.02 -8.08
N GLU A 449 -41.76 5.97 -7.96
CA GLU A 449 -42.71 6.67 -8.83
C GLU A 449 -43.43 7.76 -8.04
N VAL A 450 -43.45 8.96 -8.57
CA VAL A 450 -44.15 10.10 -7.97
C VAL A 450 -45.33 10.49 -8.84
N VAL A 451 -46.51 10.35 -8.29
CA VAL A 451 -47.78 10.78 -8.95
C VAL A 451 -48.25 12.04 -8.27
N VAL A 452 -48.37 13.12 -9.07
CA VAL A 452 -48.82 14.43 -8.60
C VAL A 452 -50.25 14.66 -9.11
N GLU A 453 -51.18 14.89 -8.17
CA GLU A 453 -52.56 15.27 -8.42
C GLU A 453 -52.83 16.62 -7.75
N SER A 454 -53.96 17.26 -8.11
CA SER A 454 -54.34 18.53 -7.48
C SER A 454 -54.52 18.37 -5.95
N GLY A 455 -53.62 18.96 -5.19
CA GLY A 455 -53.63 18.91 -3.73
C GLY A 455 -53.10 17.59 -3.11
N LYS A 456 -52.52 16.67 -3.92
CA LYS A 456 -52.00 15.41 -3.44
C LYS A 456 -50.73 15.00 -4.19
N VAL A 457 -49.74 14.54 -3.47
CA VAL A 457 -48.56 13.84 -4.01
C VAL A 457 -48.57 12.43 -3.44
N THR A 458 -48.53 11.42 -4.32
CA THR A 458 -48.41 10.01 -3.92
C THR A 458 -47.06 9.51 -4.39
N ILE A 459 -46.33 8.89 -3.50
CA ILE A 459 -45.01 8.27 -3.79
C ILE A 459 -45.21 6.76 -3.66
N TYR A 460 -44.83 6.05 -4.70
CA TYR A 460 -44.76 4.58 -4.71
C TYR A 460 -43.28 4.21 -4.76
N TRP A 461 -42.86 3.23 -3.97
CA TRP A 461 -41.52 2.63 -4.07
C TRP A 461 -41.64 1.12 -4.02
N GLN A 462 -40.69 0.45 -4.64
CA GLN A 462 -40.59 -1.00 -4.61
C GLN A 462 -39.93 -1.48 -3.31
N ASP A 463 -40.30 -2.67 -2.87
CA ASP A 463 -39.80 -3.32 -1.65
C ASP A 463 -38.56 -4.19 -1.88
N GLY A 464 -37.86 -4.00 -3.01
CA GLY A 464 -36.71 -4.80 -3.38
C GLY A 464 -35.56 -4.77 -2.34
N ALA A 465 -35.49 -3.66 -1.56
CA ALA A 465 -34.51 -3.57 -0.46
C ALA A 465 -34.81 -4.54 0.69
N GLU A 466 -36.08 -4.93 0.89
CA GLU A 466 -36.45 -5.85 1.98
C GLU A 466 -36.04 -7.30 1.71
N SER A 467 -35.70 -7.65 0.48
CA SER A 467 -35.24 -8.98 0.08
C SER A 467 -33.76 -9.02 -0.26
N PHE A 468 -33.06 -7.90 -0.09
CA PHE A 468 -31.63 -7.86 -0.30
C PHE A 468 -30.90 -8.52 0.87
N LEU A 469 -30.01 -9.46 0.56
CA LEU A 469 -29.12 -10.07 1.52
C LEU A 469 -27.74 -9.44 1.40
N ASP A 470 -27.19 -9.04 2.52
CA ASP A 470 -25.80 -8.58 2.56
C ASP A 470 -24.84 -9.70 2.14
N PRO A 471 -23.90 -9.47 1.21
CA PRO A 471 -23.03 -10.52 0.70
C PRO A 471 -22.08 -11.12 1.74
N ILE A 472 -21.82 -10.40 2.85
CA ILE A 472 -20.92 -10.86 3.91
C ILE A 472 -21.71 -11.51 5.06
N SER A 473 -22.69 -10.79 5.61
CA SER A 473 -23.46 -11.27 6.75
C SER A 473 -24.55 -12.28 6.37
N GLN A 474 -24.98 -12.28 5.12
CA GLN A 474 -26.15 -13.04 4.63
C GLN A 474 -27.44 -12.69 5.37
N GLU A 475 -27.48 -11.54 6.04
CA GLU A 475 -28.66 -10.99 6.72
C GLU A 475 -29.38 -9.97 5.83
N ALA A 476 -30.71 -9.86 5.98
CA ALA A 476 -31.56 -8.95 5.22
C ALA A 476 -31.60 -7.54 5.82
#